data_0b704b6d49b60436091103b9cc58bc28
#
_entry.id   0b704b6d49b60436091103b9cc58bc28
#
_cell.length_a   1.000
_cell.length_b   1.000
_cell.length_c   1.000
_cell.angle_alpha   90.00
_cell.angle_beta   90.00
_cell.angle_gamma   90.00
#
_symmetry.space_group_name_H-M   'P 1'
#
loop_
_entity.id
_entity.type
_entity.pdbx_description
1 polymer ?
#
loop_
_entity_poly.entity_id
_entity_poly.type
_entity_poly.pdbx_seq_one_letter_code
_entity_poly.pdbx_strand_id
1 'polypeptide(L)'
;TKTKSAPKYREKVTMVFQSFNLFNNMSVLANCTIGPRKVLKMKKAEANDVAMKYLELVGMSAYVNAKPRQLSGGQKQRVAIARALAMSPEVILFDEPTSALDPEMVGEVLEVMKELAKTGLTMIVVTHEMAFARDVANKVVFMDGGVIVEEGAPEQIFTAPKEERTRAFLSRMLAEKQNG
;
A
#
# COMPACT_ATOMS: atom_id res chain seq x y z
N THR A 1 -9.60 -32.82 -9.08
CA THR A 1 -10.18 -31.47 -9.26
C THR A 1 -9.09 -30.56 -9.81
N LYS A 2 -9.16 -30.25 -11.14
CA LYS A 2 -8.24 -29.30 -11.78
C LYS A 2 -8.43 -27.94 -11.09
N THR A 3 -7.44 -27.48 -10.37
CA THR A 3 -7.36 -26.11 -9.87
C THR A 3 -7.38 -25.19 -11.09
N LYS A 4 -8.48 -24.43 -11.27
CA LYS A 4 -8.55 -23.40 -12.31
C LYS A 4 -7.38 -22.45 -12.04
N SER A 5 -6.50 -22.27 -13.03
CA SER A 5 -5.43 -21.26 -12.95
C SER A 5 -6.05 -19.91 -12.60
N ALA A 6 -5.46 -19.23 -11.61
CA ALA A 6 -5.90 -17.87 -11.28
C ALA A 6 -5.88 -17.03 -12.56
N PRO A 7 -6.88 -16.16 -12.79
CA PRO A 7 -6.89 -15.31 -13.97
C PRO A 7 -5.58 -14.53 -14.07
N LYS A 8 -4.99 -14.41 -15.25
CA LYS A 8 -3.71 -13.73 -15.52
C LYS A 8 -3.63 -12.29 -14.97
N TYR A 9 -4.77 -11.59 -14.81
CA TYR A 9 -4.77 -10.25 -14.23
C TYR A 9 -4.28 -10.22 -12.77
N ARG A 10 -4.40 -11.34 -12.00
CA ARG A 10 -3.89 -11.41 -10.61
C ARG A 10 -2.37 -11.40 -10.51
N GLU A 11 -1.67 -11.64 -11.60
CA GLU A 11 -0.22 -11.48 -11.68
C GLU A 11 0.17 -10.01 -11.80
N LYS A 12 -0.72 -9.18 -12.39
CA LYS A 12 -0.50 -7.77 -12.70
C LYS A 12 -1.05 -6.81 -11.64
N VAL A 13 -1.95 -7.28 -10.78
CA VAL A 13 -2.58 -6.49 -9.73
C VAL A 13 -2.24 -7.13 -8.39
N THR A 14 -1.57 -6.38 -7.53
CA THR A 14 -1.25 -6.80 -6.17
C THR A 14 -1.98 -5.95 -5.15
N MET A 15 -2.12 -6.46 -3.93
CA MET A 15 -2.82 -5.77 -2.86
C MET A 15 -2.01 -5.78 -1.57
N VAL A 16 -1.95 -4.62 -0.94
CA VAL A 16 -1.38 -4.40 0.39
C VAL A 16 -2.54 -4.16 1.34
N PHE A 17 -2.66 -5.01 2.35
CA PHE A 17 -3.76 -5.00 3.31
C PHE A 17 -3.38 -4.25 4.59
N GLN A 18 -4.38 -3.79 5.31
CA GLN A 18 -4.25 -3.20 6.64
C GLN A 18 -3.51 -4.13 7.62
N SER A 19 -3.77 -5.44 7.58
CA SER A 19 -3.21 -6.44 8.53
C SER A 19 -1.88 -7.05 8.08
N PHE A 20 -1.11 -6.43 7.19
CA PHE A 20 0.20 -6.85 6.66
C PHE A 20 0.21 -8.21 5.95
N ASN A 21 -0.48 -9.22 6.46
CA ASN A 21 -0.62 -10.58 5.93
C ASN A 21 0.72 -11.26 5.57
N LEU A 22 1.77 -11.03 6.36
CA LEU A 22 3.05 -11.68 6.18
C LEU A 22 3.00 -13.15 6.63
N PHE A 23 3.77 -13.99 5.96
CA PHE A 23 3.95 -15.39 6.37
C PHE A 23 4.87 -15.44 7.60
N ASN A 24 4.31 -15.68 8.78
CA ASN A 24 5.00 -15.62 10.08
C ASN A 24 6.15 -16.63 10.23
N ASN A 25 6.09 -17.75 9.53
CA ASN A 25 7.11 -18.79 9.52
C ASN A 25 8.28 -18.51 8.53
N MET A 26 8.17 -17.48 7.70
CA MET A 26 9.17 -17.09 6.70
C MET A 26 9.95 -15.86 7.14
N SER A 27 11.21 -15.73 6.68
CA SER A 27 11.97 -14.49 6.82
C SER A 27 11.40 -13.37 5.92
N VAL A 28 11.86 -12.14 6.12
CA VAL A 28 11.54 -10.98 5.28
C VAL A 28 11.84 -11.28 3.80
N LEU A 29 13.05 -11.74 3.51
CA LEU A 29 13.44 -12.11 2.14
C LEU A 29 12.56 -13.22 1.56
N ALA A 30 12.25 -14.25 2.35
CA ALA A 30 11.40 -15.35 1.91
C ALA A 30 9.96 -14.89 1.62
N ASN A 31 9.42 -13.95 2.41
CA ASN A 31 8.12 -13.31 2.15
C ASN A 31 8.11 -12.60 0.79
N CYS A 32 9.16 -11.88 0.44
CA CYS A 32 9.24 -11.13 -0.82
C CYS A 32 9.56 -12.02 -2.04
N THR A 33 10.20 -13.18 -1.84
CA THR A 33 10.61 -14.06 -2.95
C THR A 33 9.60 -15.17 -3.28
N ILE A 34 8.67 -15.49 -2.37
CA ILE A 34 7.74 -16.61 -2.57
C ILE A 34 6.83 -16.42 -3.78
N GLY A 35 6.29 -15.22 -3.98
CA GLY A 35 5.44 -14.85 -5.12
C GLY A 35 6.20 -14.96 -6.45
N PRO A 36 7.29 -14.22 -6.65
CA PRO A 36 8.14 -14.30 -7.85
C PRO A 36 8.53 -15.75 -8.21
N ARG A 37 8.92 -16.54 -7.23
CA ARG A 37 9.31 -17.95 -7.47
C ARG A 37 8.14 -18.87 -7.81
N LYS A 38 7.02 -18.75 -7.10
CA LYS A 38 5.89 -19.71 -7.23
C LYS A 38 4.94 -19.33 -8.36
N VAL A 39 4.71 -18.04 -8.57
CA VAL A 39 3.75 -17.51 -9.56
C VAL A 39 4.49 -17.17 -10.86
N LEU A 40 5.50 -16.30 -10.80
CA LEU A 40 6.24 -15.84 -11.98
C LEU A 40 7.32 -16.83 -12.46
N LYS A 41 7.54 -17.94 -11.71
CA LYS A 41 8.51 -18.99 -12.02
C LYS A 41 9.96 -18.51 -12.14
N MET A 42 10.29 -17.40 -11.50
CA MET A 42 11.66 -16.86 -11.46
C MET A 42 12.63 -17.85 -10.80
N LYS A 43 13.87 -17.86 -11.25
CA LYS A 43 14.95 -18.57 -10.58
C LYS A 43 15.24 -17.94 -9.22
N LYS A 44 15.82 -18.73 -8.29
CA LYS A 44 16.06 -18.27 -6.92
C LYS A 44 16.93 -17.00 -6.86
N ALA A 45 18.00 -16.95 -7.66
CA ALA A 45 18.89 -15.78 -7.69
C ALA A 45 18.13 -14.54 -8.17
N GLU A 46 17.47 -14.61 -9.32
CA GLU A 46 16.68 -13.52 -9.88
C GLU A 46 15.59 -13.02 -8.91
N ALA A 47 14.84 -13.94 -8.28
CA ALA A 47 13.84 -13.55 -7.28
C ALA A 47 14.45 -12.87 -6.05
N ASN A 48 15.66 -13.28 -5.64
CA ASN A 48 16.38 -12.62 -4.56
C ASN A 48 16.81 -11.21 -4.96
N ASP A 49 17.35 -11.01 -6.15
CA ASP A 49 17.80 -9.71 -6.64
C ASP A 49 16.62 -8.73 -6.73
N VAL A 50 15.48 -9.18 -7.28
CA VAL A 50 14.25 -8.40 -7.33
C VAL A 50 13.74 -8.05 -5.91
N ALA A 51 13.72 -9.02 -5.01
CA ALA A 51 13.26 -8.79 -3.63
C ALA A 51 14.21 -7.81 -2.90
N MET A 52 15.52 -7.96 -3.05
CA MET A 52 16.50 -7.06 -2.42
C MET A 52 16.35 -5.63 -2.90
N LYS A 53 16.17 -5.41 -4.21
CA LYS A 53 15.89 -4.09 -4.77
C LYS A 53 14.71 -3.39 -4.06
N TYR A 54 13.60 -4.09 -3.86
CA TYR A 54 12.43 -3.49 -3.22
C TYR A 54 12.54 -3.40 -1.70
N LEU A 55 13.26 -4.34 -1.05
CA LEU A 55 13.57 -4.23 0.37
C LEU A 55 14.50 -3.05 0.66
N GLU A 56 15.42 -2.74 -0.23
CA GLU A 56 16.25 -1.55 -0.15
C GLU A 56 15.42 -0.27 -0.31
N LEU A 57 14.54 -0.22 -1.32
CA LEU A 57 13.63 0.90 -1.57
C LEU A 57 12.79 1.25 -0.33
N VAL A 58 12.32 0.24 0.41
CA VAL A 58 11.50 0.46 1.62
C VAL A 58 12.32 0.50 2.91
N GLY A 59 13.68 0.55 2.83
CA GLY A 59 14.56 0.64 3.98
C GLY A 59 14.61 -0.62 4.86
N MET A 60 14.39 -1.81 4.28
CA MET A 60 14.31 -3.08 5.01
C MET A 60 15.43 -4.06 4.67
N SER A 61 16.47 -3.64 3.95
CA SER A 61 17.61 -4.50 3.54
C SER A 61 18.37 -5.09 4.73
N ALA A 62 18.50 -4.37 5.84
CA ALA A 62 19.16 -4.87 7.05
C ALA A 62 18.37 -5.99 7.76
N TYR A 63 17.09 -6.15 7.45
CA TYR A 63 16.18 -7.08 8.14
C TYR A 63 15.85 -8.34 7.33
N VAL A 64 16.57 -8.65 6.26
CA VAL A 64 16.27 -9.74 5.31
C VAL A 64 16.11 -11.11 5.95
N ASN A 65 16.84 -11.38 7.04
CA ASN A 65 16.81 -12.64 7.78
C ASN A 65 15.82 -12.62 8.96
N ALA A 66 15.28 -11.45 9.33
CA ALA A 66 14.31 -11.33 10.41
C ALA A 66 12.99 -12.01 10.07
N LYS A 67 12.27 -12.46 11.08
CA LYS A 67 10.90 -12.96 10.96
C LYS A 67 9.90 -11.85 11.33
N PRO A 68 8.64 -11.91 10.86
CA PRO A 68 7.65 -10.87 11.14
C PRO A 68 7.45 -10.55 12.63
N ARG A 69 7.58 -11.53 13.52
CA ARG A 69 7.48 -11.33 14.97
C ARG A 69 8.56 -10.42 15.57
N GLN A 70 9.65 -10.19 14.85
CA GLN A 70 10.79 -9.36 15.26
C GLN A 70 10.70 -7.93 14.73
N LEU A 71 9.63 -7.60 14.01
CA LEU A 71 9.43 -6.34 13.33
C LEU A 71 8.34 -5.51 13.99
N SER A 72 8.50 -4.18 13.98
CA SER A 72 7.44 -3.23 14.33
C SER A 72 6.29 -3.27 13.31
N GLY A 73 5.15 -2.63 13.60
CA GLY A 73 4.03 -2.49 12.68
C GLY A 73 4.44 -1.84 11.37
N GLY A 74 5.10 -0.69 11.42
CA GLY A 74 5.58 0.02 10.23
C GLY A 74 6.59 -0.78 9.41
N GLN A 75 7.50 -1.52 10.06
CA GLN A 75 8.43 -2.42 9.39
C GLN A 75 7.69 -3.56 8.67
N LYS A 76 6.68 -4.18 9.31
CA LYS A 76 5.85 -5.21 8.67
C LYS A 76 5.13 -4.66 7.44
N GLN A 77 4.59 -3.46 7.52
CA GLN A 77 3.89 -2.83 6.40
C GLN A 77 4.85 -2.55 5.24
N ARG A 78 6.03 -2.02 5.52
CA ARG A 78 7.06 -1.80 4.49
C ARG A 78 7.49 -3.11 3.82
N VAL A 79 7.60 -4.20 4.56
CA VAL A 79 7.85 -5.54 3.99
C VAL A 79 6.67 -6.01 3.14
N ALA A 80 5.42 -5.75 3.55
CA ALA A 80 4.24 -6.10 2.75
C ALA A 80 4.20 -5.33 1.43
N ILE A 81 4.61 -4.05 1.44
CA ILE A 81 4.78 -3.24 0.23
C ILE A 81 5.88 -3.83 -0.68
N ALA A 82 7.06 -4.12 -0.13
CA ALA A 82 8.16 -4.73 -0.90
C ALA A 82 7.75 -6.08 -1.51
N ARG A 83 7.01 -6.90 -0.78
CA ARG A 83 6.46 -8.17 -1.27
C ARG A 83 5.51 -7.97 -2.46
N ALA A 84 4.64 -6.96 -2.38
CA ALA A 84 3.73 -6.63 -3.48
C ALA A 84 4.48 -6.15 -4.72
N LEU A 85 5.48 -5.28 -4.54
CA LEU A 85 6.34 -4.75 -5.60
C LEU A 85 7.20 -5.84 -6.27
N ALA A 86 7.65 -6.84 -5.51
CA ALA A 86 8.45 -7.94 -6.03
C ALA A 86 7.72 -8.78 -7.10
N MET A 87 6.40 -8.67 -7.19
CA MET A 87 5.60 -9.27 -8.26
C MET A 87 5.65 -8.47 -9.57
N SER A 88 6.32 -7.29 -9.59
CA SER A 88 6.35 -6.37 -10.73
C SER A 88 4.96 -6.04 -11.26
N PRO A 89 4.04 -5.58 -10.39
CA PRO A 89 2.66 -5.35 -10.77
C PRO A 89 2.50 -4.12 -11.68
N GLU A 90 1.43 -4.11 -12.48
CA GLU A 90 0.98 -2.92 -13.22
C GLU A 90 0.15 -1.98 -12.31
N VAL A 91 -0.54 -2.56 -11.31
CA VAL A 91 -1.39 -1.82 -10.35
C VAL A 91 -1.19 -2.37 -8.95
N ILE A 92 -1.06 -1.48 -7.95
CA ILE A 92 -1.14 -1.83 -6.53
C ILE A 92 -2.39 -1.24 -5.90
N LEU A 93 -3.13 -2.08 -5.19
CA LEU A 93 -4.24 -1.68 -4.34
C LEU A 93 -3.75 -1.57 -2.89
N PHE A 94 -3.98 -0.45 -2.25
CA PHE A 94 -3.72 -0.25 -0.82
C PHE A 94 -5.05 -0.13 -0.08
N ASP A 95 -5.28 -1.01 0.88
CA ASP A 95 -6.47 -1.01 1.72
C ASP A 95 -6.08 -0.55 3.13
N GLU A 96 -6.30 0.72 3.40
CA GLU A 96 -5.96 1.39 4.65
C GLU A 96 -4.56 1.02 5.20
N PRO A 97 -3.48 1.29 4.47
CA PRO A 97 -2.14 0.76 4.78
C PRO A 97 -1.55 1.26 6.11
N THR A 98 -2.14 2.29 6.72
CA THR A 98 -1.65 2.91 7.95
C THR A 98 -2.55 2.68 9.16
N SER A 99 -3.79 2.19 8.98
CA SER A 99 -4.80 2.10 10.05
C SER A 99 -4.44 1.16 11.22
N ALA A 100 -3.55 0.19 10.99
CA ALA A 100 -3.08 -0.74 12.02
C ALA A 100 -1.73 -0.32 12.64
N LEU A 101 -1.29 0.92 12.41
CA LEU A 101 0.00 1.43 12.86
C LEU A 101 -0.15 2.42 14.00
N ASP A 102 0.85 2.42 14.88
CA ASP A 102 1.03 3.50 15.84
C ASP A 102 1.32 4.82 15.09
N PRO A 103 0.84 5.98 15.57
CA PRO A 103 1.00 7.27 14.90
C PRO A 103 2.45 7.61 14.51
N GLU A 104 3.41 7.23 15.35
CA GLU A 104 4.85 7.44 15.11
C GLU A 104 5.37 6.71 13.88
N MET A 105 4.71 5.61 13.47
CA MET A 105 5.13 4.76 12.35
C MET A 105 4.44 5.10 11.04
N VAL A 106 3.35 5.87 11.07
CA VAL A 106 2.55 6.23 9.89
C VAL A 106 3.39 6.99 8.87
N GLY A 107 4.18 7.98 9.34
CA GLY A 107 5.00 8.82 8.47
C GLY A 107 5.96 8.04 7.58
N GLU A 108 6.66 7.03 8.13
CA GLU A 108 7.62 6.22 7.38
C GLU A 108 6.95 5.43 6.24
N VAL A 109 5.74 4.93 6.46
CA VAL A 109 4.99 4.18 5.44
C VAL A 109 4.47 5.12 4.36
N LEU A 110 3.96 6.29 4.73
CA LEU A 110 3.48 7.29 3.79
C LEU A 110 4.60 7.83 2.90
N GLU A 111 5.81 8.03 3.44
CA GLU A 111 6.97 8.45 2.63
C GLU A 111 7.35 7.39 1.58
N VAL A 112 7.37 6.11 1.94
CA VAL A 112 7.55 5.02 0.96
C VAL A 112 6.49 5.08 -0.14
N MET A 113 5.23 5.31 0.21
CA MET A 113 4.14 5.41 -0.77
C MET A 113 4.26 6.66 -1.66
N LYS A 114 4.74 7.80 -1.13
CA LYS A 114 5.04 9.00 -1.93
C LYS A 114 6.15 8.73 -2.94
N GLU A 115 7.22 8.06 -2.54
CA GLU A 115 8.30 7.70 -3.47
C GLU A 115 7.79 6.75 -4.56
N LEU A 116 6.92 5.80 -4.23
CA LEU A 116 6.30 4.92 -5.22
C LEU A 116 5.44 5.71 -6.23
N ALA A 117 4.68 6.68 -5.78
CA ALA A 117 3.86 7.53 -6.67
C ALA A 117 4.71 8.24 -7.72
N LYS A 118 5.92 8.70 -7.36
CA LYS A 118 6.86 9.36 -8.28
C LYS A 118 7.37 8.43 -9.39
N THR A 119 7.32 7.11 -9.19
CA THR A 119 7.77 6.14 -10.21
C THR A 119 6.80 5.96 -11.37
N GLY A 120 5.59 6.53 -11.29
CA GLY A 120 4.54 6.35 -12.29
C GLY A 120 3.76 5.04 -12.15
N LEU A 121 3.98 4.27 -11.07
CA LEU A 121 3.20 3.07 -10.78
C LEU A 121 1.75 3.44 -10.50
N THR A 122 0.81 2.75 -11.14
CA THR A 122 -0.61 2.95 -10.87
C THR A 122 -0.97 2.42 -9.48
N MET A 123 -1.49 3.30 -8.64
CA MET A 123 -1.91 2.97 -7.28
C MET A 123 -3.38 3.35 -7.06
N ILE A 124 -4.14 2.47 -6.42
CA ILE A 124 -5.46 2.77 -5.88
C ILE A 124 -5.34 2.66 -4.37
N VAL A 125 -5.61 3.75 -3.66
CA VAL A 125 -5.37 3.83 -2.21
C VAL A 125 -6.67 4.17 -1.49
N VAL A 126 -7.13 3.28 -0.62
CA VAL A 126 -8.16 3.58 0.38
C VAL A 126 -7.43 4.09 1.62
N THR A 127 -7.72 5.31 2.05
CA THR A 127 -7.02 5.93 3.17
C THR A 127 -7.86 7.01 3.84
N HIS A 128 -7.60 7.23 5.11
CA HIS A 128 -8.06 8.38 5.88
C HIS A 128 -6.96 9.44 6.09
N GLU A 129 -5.78 9.27 5.47
CA GLU A 129 -4.69 10.24 5.50
C GLU A 129 -4.92 11.33 4.45
N MET A 130 -5.74 12.33 4.79
CA MET A 130 -6.19 13.36 3.84
C MET A 130 -5.05 14.22 3.29
N ALA A 131 -4.03 14.53 4.10
CA ALA A 131 -2.87 15.27 3.63
C ALA A 131 -2.09 14.48 2.58
N PHE A 132 -1.87 13.18 2.81
CA PHE A 132 -1.24 12.30 1.85
C PHE A 132 -2.05 12.20 0.55
N ALA A 133 -3.37 12.00 0.66
CA ALA A 133 -4.25 11.91 -0.50
C ALA A 133 -4.23 13.18 -1.34
N ARG A 134 -4.26 14.37 -0.70
CA ARG A 134 -4.16 15.66 -1.38
C ARG A 134 -2.84 15.85 -2.12
N ASP A 135 -1.72 15.44 -1.48
CA ASP A 135 -0.39 15.70 -2.00
C ASP A 135 0.01 14.74 -3.13
N VAL A 136 -0.57 13.53 -3.17
CA VAL A 136 -0.09 12.44 -4.02
C VAL A 136 -1.08 12.03 -5.10
N ALA A 137 -2.40 12.16 -4.85
CA ALA A 137 -3.40 11.67 -5.78
C ALA A 137 -3.49 12.52 -7.06
N ASN A 138 -3.73 11.86 -8.19
CA ASN A 138 -4.13 12.52 -9.44
C ASN A 138 -5.66 12.65 -9.52
N LYS A 139 -6.38 11.76 -8.85
CA LYS A 139 -7.83 11.72 -8.77
C LYS A 139 -8.25 11.26 -7.38
N VAL A 140 -9.23 11.92 -6.80
CA VAL A 140 -9.86 11.55 -5.53
C VAL A 140 -11.29 11.11 -5.79
N VAL A 141 -11.70 10.04 -5.10
CA VAL A 141 -13.07 9.51 -5.14
C VAL A 141 -13.58 9.46 -3.71
N PHE A 142 -14.61 10.22 -3.40
CA PHE A 142 -15.32 10.15 -2.12
C PHE A 142 -16.50 9.19 -2.23
N MET A 143 -16.51 8.21 -1.32
CA MET A 143 -17.56 7.19 -1.25
C MET A 143 -18.29 7.26 0.08
N ASP A 144 -19.60 7.12 0.06
CA ASP A 144 -20.45 7.00 1.25
C ASP A 144 -21.63 6.06 0.94
N GLY A 145 -22.01 5.24 1.93
CA GLY A 145 -23.12 4.29 1.76
C GLY A 145 -22.97 3.30 0.59
N GLY A 146 -21.72 3.00 0.19
CA GLY A 146 -21.43 2.05 -0.89
C GLY A 146 -21.53 2.63 -2.31
N VAL A 147 -21.73 3.94 -2.46
CA VAL A 147 -21.80 4.63 -3.75
C VAL A 147 -20.74 5.72 -3.85
N ILE A 148 -20.33 6.05 -5.07
CA ILE A 148 -19.50 7.23 -5.33
C ILE A 148 -20.39 8.46 -5.19
N VAL A 149 -20.03 9.33 -4.24
CA VAL A 149 -20.74 10.60 -3.99
C VAL A 149 -20.12 11.71 -4.82
N GLU A 150 -18.79 11.79 -4.83
CA GLU A 150 -18.08 12.83 -5.56
C GLU A 150 -16.71 12.30 -6.03
N GLU A 151 -16.29 12.73 -7.23
CA GLU A 151 -14.94 12.44 -7.73
C GLU A 151 -14.37 13.65 -8.48
N GLY A 152 -13.06 13.83 -8.39
CA GLY A 152 -12.41 14.96 -9.04
C GLY A 152 -10.92 15.04 -8.78
N ALA A 153 -10.31 16.14 -9.23
CA ALA A 153 -8.94 16.47 -8.88
C ALA A 153 -8.81 16.75 -7.36
N PRO A 154 -7.67 16.44 -6.74
CA PRO A 154 -7.46 16.70 -5.31
C PRO A 154 -7.79 18.15 -4.91
N GLU A 155 -7.32 19.11 -5.67
CA GLU A 155 -7.58 20.54 -5.42
C GLU A 155 -9.09 20.81 -5.27
N GLN A 156 -9.90 20.33 -6.21
CA GLN A 156 -11.33 20.55 -6.19
C GLN A 156 -12.03 19.84 -5.02
N ILE A 157 -11.66 18.58 -4.76
CA ILE A 157 -12.30 17.80 -3.67
C ILE A 157 -11.94 18.39 -2.30
N PHE A 158 -10.68 18.75 -2.06
CA PHE A 158 -10.23 19.18 -0.74
C PHE A 158 -10.48 20.67 -0.44
N THR A 159 -10.64 21.54 -1.46
CA THR A 159 -10.81 22.98 -1.25
C THR A 159 -12.21 23.49 -1.59
N ALA A 160 -12.85 22.90 -2.60
CA ALA A 160 -14.15 23.34 -3.12
C ALA A 160 -15.07 22.16 -3.46
N PRO A 161 -15.34 21.25 -2.50
CA PRO A 161 -16.23 20.11 -2.73
C PRO A 161 -17.64 20.56 -3.09
N LYS A 162 -18.23 19.94 -4.11
CA LYS A 162 -19.56 20.30 -4.63
C LYS A 162 -20.67 19.67 -3.81
N GLU A 163 -20.45 18.44 -3.34
CA GLU A 163 -21.44 17.66 -2.62
C GLU A 163 -21.45 18.01 -1.13
N GLU A 164 -22.64 18.16 -0.54
CA GLU A 164 -22.80 18.47 0.88
C GLU A 164 -22.18 17.40 1.79
N ARG A 165 -22.32 16.11 1.41
CA ARG A 165 -21.75 15.00 2.15
C ARG A 165 -20.23 15.04 2.18
N THR A 166 -19.59 15.40 1.05
CA THR A 166 -18.14 15.58 0.96
C THR A 166 -17.69 16.70 1.88
N ARG A 167 -18.37 17.85 1.85
CA ARG A 167 -18.09 19.00 2.74
C ARG A 167 -18.19 18.62 4.22
N ALA A 168 -19.28 17.95 4.60
CA ALA A 168 -19.50 17.52 5.99
C ALA A 168 -18.43 16.54 6.48
N PHE A 169 -18.00 15.61 5.63
CA PHE A 169 -16.93 14.66 5.94
C PHE A 169 -15.59 15.37 6.14
N LEU A 170 -15.18 16.21 5.19
CA LEU A 170 -13.90 16.92 5.26
C LEU A 170 -13.83 17.88 6.44
N SER A 171 -14.92 18.61 6.73
CA SER A 171 -14.98 19.52 7.89
C SER A 171 -14.77 18.79 9.22
N ARG A 172 -15.34 17.58 9.35
CA ARG A 172 -15.17 16.74 10.54
C ARG A 172 -13.72 16.27 10.70
N MET A 173 -13.13 15.76 9.62
CA MET A 173 -11.75 15.27 9.61
C MET A 173 -10.73 16.38 9.94
N LEU A 174 -10.99 17.62 9.50
CA LEU A 174 -10.14 18.77 9.81
C LEU A 174 -10.28 19.20 11.28
N ALA A 175 -11.49 19.14 11.84
CA ALA A 175 -11.74 19.47 13.24
C ALA A 175 -11.09 18.47 14.21
N GLU A 176 -11.13 17.18 13.90
CA GLU A 176 -10.49 16.13 14.70
C GLU A 176 -8.96 16.29 14.79
N LYS A 177 -8.30 16.71 13.69
CA LYS A 177 -6.84 16.94 13.66
C LYS A 177 -6.39 18.23 14.42
N GLN A 178 -7.29 19.14 14.76
CA GLN A 178 -6.96 20.34 15.53
C GLN A 178 -7.08 20.12 17.05
N ASN A 179 -7.74 19.05 17.47
CA ASN A 179 -8.03 18.75 18.88
C ASN A 179 -7.20 17.57 19.45
N GLY A 180 -6.29 17.00 18.68
CA GLY A 180 -5.37 15.94 19.08
C GLY A 180 -3.92 16.35 18.93
#